data_13fa128bb631d74e719d7a19e6878fea
#
_entry.id   13fa128bb631d74e719d7a19e6878fea
#
_cell.length_a   1.000
_cell.length_b   1.000
_cell.length_c   1.000
_cell.angle_alpha   90.00
_cell.angle_beta   90.00
_cell.angle_gamma   90.00
#
_symmetry.space_group_name_H-M   'P 1'
#
loop_
_entity.id
_entity.type
_entity.pdbx_description
1 polymer ?
#
loop_
_entity_poly.entity_id
_entity_poly.type
_entity_poly.pdbx_seq_one_letter_code
_entity_poly.pdbx_strand_id
1 'polypeptide(L)'
;REYPAISGSVPPHLTRGTGGPTVPAISDIVFDAGFSSKAEAESYGVRPGDTLVPDSSAILTANGKNVISKAWDNRYGVLMVSELAKSLSGQALNNELYVGANVQEEVGLRGAHTSTTKFDPEIFLAVDCSPAADVFGDQGAIGEGTLLRFYDPGHIMLPNMKDFLLTTAEEAGIKFQYYCAKGGTDAGAAHL
;
A
#
# COMPACT_ATOMS: atom_id res chain seq x y z
N ARG A 1 -17.33 -2.02 15.55
CA ARG A 1 -18.37 -2.84 14.89
C ARG A 1 -18.29 -2.55 13.40
N GLU A 2 -18.53 -3.57 12.58
CA GLU A 2 -18.58 -3.44 11.12
C GLU A 2 -19.97 -3.88 10.66
N TYR A 3 -20.53 -3.18 9.71
CA TYR A 3 -21.82 -3.49 9.11
C TYR A 3 -21.65 -3.61 7.59
N PRO A 4 -22.17 -4.67 6.96
CA PRO A 4 -22.16 -4.76 5.51
C PRO A 4 -23.10 -3.71 4.91
N ALA A 5 -22.66 -3.12 3.80
CA ALA A 5 -23.47 -2.21 3.01
C ALA A 5 -23.22 -2.44 1.53
N ILE A 6 -24.17 -2.08 0.69
CA ILE A 6 -24.04 -2.12 -0.76
C ILE A 6 -24.12 -0.70 -1.34
N SER A 7 -23.32 -0.42 -2.36
CA SER A 7 -23.46 0.83 -3.10
C SER A 7 -24.66 0.74 -4.03
N GLY A 8 -25.58 1.70 -3.90
CA GLY A 8 -26.72 1.85 -4.82
C GLY A 8 -26.28 2.43 -6.16
N SER A 9 -26.98 2.05 -7.21
CA SER A 9 -26.85 2.67 -8.53
C SER A 9 -28.21 2.84 -9.19
N VAL A 10 -28.33 3.86 -10.04
CA VAL A 10 -29.55 4.03 -10.85
C VAL A 10 -29.54 2.96 -11.95
N PRO A 11 -30.59 2.15 -12.08
CA PRO A 11 -30.67 1.13 -13.12
C PRO A 11 -30.51 1.71 -14.53
N PRO A 12 -29.79 1.04 -15.45
CA PRO A 12 -29.52 1.58 -16.80
C PRO A 12 -30.77 1.94 -17.62
N HIS A 13 -31.90 1.29 -17.38
CA HIS A 13 -33.13 1.57 -18.08
C HIS A 13 -33.78 2.92 -17.68
N LEU A 14 -33.43 3.46 -16.51
CA LEU A 14 -33.86 4.77 -16.04
C LEU A 14 -32.94 5.90 -16.53
N THR A 15 -31.74 5.57 -17.01
CA THR A 15 -30.78 6.54 -17.55
C THR A 15 -30.73 6.58 -19.07
N ARG A 16 -31.59 5.81 -19.76
CA ARG A 16 -31.70 5.83 -21.22
C ARG A 16 -32.13 7.21 -21.70
N GLY A 17 -31.30 7.82 -22.56
CA GLY A 17 -31.56 9.15 -23.12
C GLY A 17 -30.88 10.31 -22.42
N THR A 18 -30.16 10.09 -21.35
CA THR A 18 -29.44 11.14 -20.58
C THR A 18 -27.92 11.17 -20.83
N GLY A 19 -27.44 10.64 -21.98
CA GLY A 19 -26.01 10.74 -22.34
C GLY A 19 -25.14 9.53 -22.01
N GLY A 20 -25.72 8.41 -21.56
CA GLY A 20 -25.00 7.18 -21.24
C GLY A 20 -24.52 7.10 -19.77
N PRO A 21 -23.90 5.98 -19.36
CA PRO A 21 -23.44 5.79 -18.00
C PRO A 21 -22.29 6.77 -17.70
N THR A 22 -22.52 7.69 -16.79
CA THR A 22 -21.49 8.55 -16.22
C THR A 22 -20.99 7.96 -14.90
N VAL A 23 -19.70 8.11 -14.63
CA VAL A 23 -19.16 7.79 -13.31
C VAL A 23 -19.82 8.75 -12.31
N PRO A 24 -20.51 8.26 -11.27
CA PRO A 24 -21.16 9.13 -10.30
C PRO A 24 -20.11 9.94 -9.54
N ALA A 25 -20.45 11.18 -9.19
CA ALA A 25 -19.62 11.93 -8.25
C ALA A 25 -19.69 11.27 -6.87
N ILE A 26 -18.66 11.43 -6.07
CA ILE A 26 -18.60 10.83 -4.71
C ILE A 26 -19.82 11.23 -3.88
N SER A 27 -20.27 12.49 -4.02
CA SER A 27 -21.48 13.01 -3.36
C SER A 27 -22.78 12.28 -3.73
N ASP A 28 -22.81 11.60 -4.87
CA ASP A 28 -24.00 10.96 -5.43
C ASP A 28 -24.03 9.45 -5.13
N ILE A 29 -22.97 8.94 -4.51
CA ILE A 29 -22.90 7.53 -4.13
C ILE A 29 -23.70 7.33 -2.84
N VAL A 30 -24.71 6.46 -2.90
CA VAL A 30 -25.53 6.08 -1.76
C VAL A 30 -25.18 4.65 -1.35
N PHE A 31 -25.05 4.45 -0.04
CA PHE A 31 -24.82 3.13 0.55
C PHE A 31 -26.05 2.70 1.35
N ASP A 32 -26.49 1.48 1.10
CA ASP A 32 -27.60 0.86 1.83
C ASP A 32 -27.05 -0.25 2.75
N ALA A 33 -27.20 -0.04 4.04
CA ALA A 33 -26.85 -1.00 5.09
C ALA A 33 -28.11 -1.66 5.73
N GLY A 34 -29.29 -1.49 5.09
CA GLY A 34 -30.54 -2.11 5.52
C GLY A 34 -31.24 -1.39 6.66
N PHE A 35 -30.81 -0.20 7.07
CA PHE A 35 -31.51 0.58 8.10
C PHE A 35 -32.71 1.32 7.52
N SER A 36 -33.84 1.23 8.20
CA SER A 36 -35.10 1.86 7.77
C SER A 36 -35.18 3.36 8.10
N SER A 37 -34.34 3.85 8.98
CA SER A 37 -34.30 5.25 9.40
C SER A 37 -32.94 5.67 9.96
N LYS A 38 -32.71 6.99 9.97
CA LYS A 38 -31.55 7.58 10.67
C LYS A 38 -31.49 7.18 12.14
N ALA A 39 -32.63 7.21 12.84
CA ALA A 39 -32.69 6.87 14.25
C ALA A 39 -32.29 5.41 14.50
N GLU A 40 -32.69 4.51 13.62
CA GLU A 40 -32.27 3.12 13.68
C GLU A 40 -30.77 2.99 13.47
N ALA A 41 -30.20 3.57 12.40
CA ALA A 41 -28.76 3.56 12.14
C ALA A 41 -27.98 4.11 13.36
N GLU A 42 -28.43 5.22 13.94
CA GLU A 42 -27.81 5.81 15.14
C GLU A 42 -27.89 4.90 16.36
N SER A 43 -28.96 4.11 16.51
CA SER A 43 -29.12 3.16 17.63
C SER A 43 -28.07 2.01 17.53
N TYR A 44 -27.65 1.66 16.32
CA TYR A 44 -26.56 0.73 16.07
C TYR A 44 -25.16 1.37 16.15
N GLY A 45 -25.09 2.67 16.37
CA GLY A 45 -23.84 3.41 16.54
C GLY A 45 -23.29 4.06 15.28
N VAL A 46 -23.98 3.95 14.15
CA VAL A 46 -23.56 4.58 12.88
C VAL A 46 -23.71 6.11 12.98
N ARG A 47 -22.68 6.83 12.56
CA ARG A 47 -22.60 8.30 12.70
C ARG A 47 -22.03 8.93 11.41
N PRO A 48 -22.36 10.18 11.12
CA PRO A 48 -21.62 10.95 10.10
C PRO A 48 -20.13 10.99 10.43
N GLY A 49 -19.31 10.69 9.43
CA GLY A 49 -17.85 10.60 9.58
C GLY A 49 -17.31 9.18 9.74
N ASP A 50 -18.18 8.18 9.89
CA ASP A 50 -17.77 6.78 9.89
C ASP A 50 -17.19 6.41 8.50
N THR A 51 -16.16 5.57 8.50
CA THR A 51 -15.45 5.18 7.28
C THR A 51 -16.16 4.03 6.58
N LEU A 52 -16.30 4.16 5.28
CA LEU A 52 -16.71 3.08 4.38
C LEU A 52 -15.50 2.53 3.64
N VAL A 53 -15.39 1.22 3.59
CA VAL A 53 -14.28 0.54 2.90
C VAL A 53 -14.83 -0.58 2.02
N PRO A 54 -14.22 -0.84 0.85
CA PRO A 54 -14.58 -2.00 0.04
C PRO A 54 -14.43 -3.29 0.85
N ASP A 55 -15.45 -4.13 0.84
CA ASP A 55 -15.34 -5.49 1.40
C ASP A 55 -14.62 -6.38 0.39
N SER A 56 -13.50 -6.96 0.79
CA SER A 56 -12.68 -7.81 -0.05
C SER A 56 -11.96 -8.84 0.81
N SER A 57 -12.32 -10.09 0.65
CA SER A 57 -11.62 -11.20 1.27
C SER A 57 -10.28 -11.47 0.61
N ALA A 58 -9.31 -11.96 1.38
CA ALA A 58 -8.10 -12.52 0.80
C ALA A 58 -8.41 -13.89 0.18
N ILE A 59 -8.15 -14.02 -1.12
CA ILE A 59 -8.49 -15.21 -1.91
C ILE A 59 -7.23 -15.76 -2.56
N LEU A 60 -6.92 -17.04 -2.29
CA LEU A 60 -5.91 -17.75 -3.05
C LEU A 60 -6.45 -18.08 -4.44
N THR A 61 -5.68 -17.79 -5.48
CA THR A 61 -6.09 -18.10 -6.86
C THR A 61 -6.22 -19.61 -7.08
N ALA A 62 -7.00 -20.03 -8.07
CA ALA A 62 -7.27 -21.43 -8.35
C ALA A 62 -6.00 -22.29 -8.59
N ASN A 63 -4.94 -21.67 -9.12
CA ASN A 63 -3.64 -22.32 -9.31
C ASN A 63 -2.74 -22.28 -8.07
N GLY A 64 -3.19 -21.68 -6.96
CA GLY A 64 -2.45 -21.58 -5.71
C GLY A 64 -1.20 -20.70 -5.72
N LYS A 65 -0.99 -19.90 -6.78
CA LYS A 65 0.25 -19.14 -6.97
C LYS A 65 0.16 -17.66 -6.58
N ASN A 66 -1.06 -17.12 -6.52
CA ASN A 66 -1.27 -15.69 -6.24
C ASN A 66 -2.39 -15.50 -5.22
N VAL A 67 -2.36 -14.38 -4.54
CA VAL A 67 -3.41 -13.95 -3.61
C VAL A 67 -4.07 -12.69 -4.16
N ILE A 68 -5.40 -12.71 -4.24
CA ILE A 68 -6.22 -11.54 -4.55
C ILE A 68 -6.68 -10.94 -3.22
N SER A 69 -6.38 -9.68 -3.00
CA SER A 69 -6.80 -8.95 -1.80
C SER A 69 -6.74 -7.44 -2.06
N LYS A 70 -7.45 -6.68 -1.24
CA LYS A 70 -7.29 -5.23 -1.20
C LYS A 70 -6.05 -4.82 -0.43
N ALA A 71 -5.60 -3.59 -0.68
CA ALA A 71 -4.57 -2.92 0.11
C ALA A 71 -3.24 -3.72 0.20
N TRP A 72 -2.83 -4.36 -0.91
CA TRP A 72 -1.47 -4.85 -1.07
C TRP A 72 -0.49 -3.71 -0.85
N ASP A 73 -0.83 -2.57 -1.34
CA ASP A 73 -0.23 -1.30 -1.03
C ASP A 73 -0.84 -0.73 0.29
N ASN A 74 -0.10 -0.74 1.41
CA ASN A 74 1.16 -1.46 1.49
C ASN A 74 1.15 -2.49 2.64
N ARG A 75 0.17 -3.37 2.70
CA ARG A 75 0.14 -4.47 3.68
C ARG A 75 1.25 -5.48 3.45
N TYR A 76 1.75 -5.57 2.21
CA TYR A 76 2.89 -6.41 1.89
C TYR A 76 4.15 -5.93 2.64
N GLY A 77 4.48 -4.65 2.56
CA GLY A 77 5.61 -4.07 3.30
C GLY A 77 5.48 -4.27 4.81
N VAL A 78 4.28 -4.06 5.36
CA VAL A 78 4.01 -4.30 6.79
C VAL A 78 4.29 -5.76 7.19
N LEU A 79 3.88 -6.72 6.36
CA LEU A 79 4.18 -8.14 6.59
C LEU A 79 5.69 -8.39 6.56
N MET A 80 6.38 -7.88 5.53
CA MET A 80 7.83 -8.09 5.36
C MET A 80 8.62 -7.57 6.54
N VAL A 81 8.35 -6.35 7.02
CA VAL A 81 9.06 -5.78 8.17
C VAL A 81 8.70 -6.51 9.48
N SER A 82 7.49 -7.03 9.60
CA SER A 82 7.07 -7.84 10.75
C SER A 82 7.82 -9.17 10.80
N GLU A 83 7.97 -9.86 9.66
CA GLU A 83 8.73 -11.11 9.57
C GLU A 83 10.24 -10.86 9.79
N LEU A 84 10.77 -9.74 9.29
CA LEU A 84 12.13 -9.31 9.59
C LEU A 84 12.36 -9.14 11.11
N ALA A 85 11.47 -8.41 11.78
CA ALA A 85 11.55 -8.22 13.23
C ALA A 85 11.51 -9.55 14.00
N LYS A 86 10.67 -10.50 13.58
CA LYS A 86 10.61 -11.83 14.17
C LYS A 86 11.91 -12.61 13.93
N SER A 87 12.44 -12.59 12.72
CA SER A 87 13.66 -13.32 12.36
C SER A 87 14.89 -12.84 13.10
N LEU A 88 14.94 -11.56 13.47
CA LEU A 88 16.03 -10.93 14.20
C LEU A 88 15.83 -10.95 15.72
N SER A 89 14.67 -11.38 16.20
CA SER A 89 14.36 -11.42 17.64
C SER A 89 15.36 -12.28 18.40
N GLY A 90 15.92 -11.71 19.47
CA GLY A 90 16.92 -12.38 20.30
C GLY A 90 18.34 -12.46 19.71
N GLN A 91 18.56 -11.92 18.53
CA GLN A 91 19.91 -11.82 17.95
C GLN A 91 20.62 -10.56 18.44
N ALA A 92 21.93 -10.65 18.64
CA ALA A 92 22.76 -9.49 18.87
C ALA A 92 23.02 -8.79 17.52
N LEU A 93 22.57 -7.57 17.39
CA LEU A 93 22.78 -6.75 16.20
C LEU A 93 23.93 -5.76 16.45
N ASN A 94 24.71 -5.46 15.42
CA ASN A 94 25.76 -4.45 15.49
C ASN A 94 25.21 -3.01 15.39
N ASN A 95 23.96 -2.87 14.98
CA ASN A 95 23.27 -1.60 14.77
C ASN A 95 22.00 -1.55 15.61
N GLU A 96 21.54 -0.35 15.93
CA GLU A 96 20.20 -0.14 16.45
C GLU A 96 19.22 -0.21 15.28
N LEU A 97 18.22 -1.08 15.37
CA LEU A 97 17.25 -1.31 14.31
C LEU A 97 15.84 -0.90 14.76
N TYR A 98 15.26 0.07 14.07
CA TYR A 98 13.86 0.44 14.18
C TYR A 98 13.06 -0.21 13.07
N VAL A 99 12.01 -0.93 13.43
CA VAL A 99 11.10 -1.60 12.50
C VAL A 99 9.68 -1.13 12.76
N GLY A 100 8.97 -0.70 11.74
CA GLY A 100 7.62 -0.19 11.93
C GLY A 100 6.87 0.06 10.63
N ALA A 101 5.65 0.58 10.76
CA ALA A 101 4.83 1.03 9.65
C ALA A 101 4.40 2.48 9.90
N ASN A 102 4.57 3.31 8.92
CA ASN A 102 4.13 4.70 8.94
C ASN A 102 2.65 4.80 8.54
N VAL A 103 1.99 5.81 9.05
CA VAL A 103 0.60 6.15 8.69
C VAL A 103 0.58 7.26 7.65
N GLN A 104 -0.49 7.30 6.84
CA GLN A 104 -0.75 8.41 5.93
C GLN A 104 0.35 8.62 4.87
N GLU A 105 0.89 7.54 4.34
CA GLU A 105 1.82 7.58 3.21
C GLU A 105 1.14 8.20 1.99
N GLU A 106 -0.03 7.70 1.59
CA GLU A 106 -0.84 8.06 0.43
C GLU A 106 -1.31 9.53 0.36
N VAL A 107 -1.14 10.26 1.45
CA VAL A 107 -1.58 11.66 1.56
C VAL A 107 -0.43 12.61 1.90
N GLY A 108 0.79 12.22 1.55
CA GLY A 108 1.99 13.06 1.64
C GLY A 108 3.01 12.61 2.66
N LEU A 109 3.27 11.30 2.81
CA LEU A 109 4.37 10.72 3.59
C LEU A 109 4.39 11.17 5.07
N ARG A 110 3.23 11.50 5.64
CA ARG A 110 3.13 12.22 6.92
C ARG A 110 3.74 11.44 8.08
N GLY A 111 3.52 10.14 8.13
CA GLY A 111 4.10 9.27 9.13
C GLY A 111 5.62 9.16 9.00
N ALA A 112 6.13 9.11 7.78
CA ALA A 112 7.56 9.04 7.51
C ALA A 112 8.30 10.31 7.97
N HIS A 113 7.75 11.50 7.71
CA HIS A 113 8.32 12.75 8.25
C HIS A 113 8.41 12.74 9.78
N THR A 114 7.40 12.17 10.43
CA THR A 114 7.38 12.09 11.90
C THR A 114 8.40 11.07 12.42
N SER A 115 8.46 9.90 11.80
CA SER A 115 9.35 8.82 12.25
C SER A 115 10.81 9.16 11.98
N THR A 116 11.16 9.74 10.84
CA THR A 116 12.52 10.19 10.52
C THR A 116 13.00 11.26 11.50
N THR A 117 12.15 12.25 11.80
CA THR A 117 12.48 13.28 12.80
C THR A 117 12.68 12.70 14.21
N LYS A 118 11.90 11.68 14.56
CA LYS A 118 11.95 11.08 15.90
C LYS A 118 13.15 10.16 16.10
N PHE A 119 13.46 9.34 15.10
CA PHE A 119 14.48 8.30 15.21
C PHE A 119 15.83 8.71 14.63
N ASP A 120 15.87 9.75 13.79
CA ASP A 120 17.06 10.29 13.14
C ASP A 120 18.00 9.19 12.58
N PRO A 121 17.50 8.32 11.70
CA PRO A 121 18.24 7.15 11.25
C PRO A 121 19.37 7.53 10.29
N GLU A 122 20.53 6.90 10.43
CA GLU A 122 21.62 7.02 9.45
C GLU A 122 21.28 6.35 8.11
N ILE A 123 20.45 5.30 8.16
CA ILE A 123 19.94 4.56 6.98
C ILE A 123 18.44 4.37 7.13
N PHE A 124 17.69 4.75 6.13
CA PHE A 124 16.26 4.52 6.04
C PHE A 124 15.94 3.63 4.84
N LEU A 125 15.24 2.53 5.09
CA LEU A 125 14.80 1.60 4.05
C LEU A 125 13.28 1.55 4.01
N ALA A 126 12.68 2.04 2.92
CA ALA A 126 11.26 1.88 2.65
C ALA A 126 11.02 0.55 1.92
N VAL A 127 10.05 -0.23 2.40
CA VAL A 127 9.61 -1.48 1.77
C VAL A 127 8.21 -1.27 1.25
N ASP A 128 8.08 -1.32 -0.08
CA ASP A 128 6.85 -0.96 -0.76
C ASP A 128 6.54 -1.92 -1.91
N CYS A 129 5.28 -1.95 -2.37
CA CYS A 129 4.91 -2.68 -3.57
C CYS A 129 4.92 -1.77 -4.81
N SER A 130 4.98 -2.39 -5.96
CA SER A 130 4.99 -1.70 -7.25
C SER A 130 4.11 -2.43 -8.26
N PRO A 131 3.55 -1.72 -9.24
CA PRO A 131 2.83 -2.36 -10.34
C PRO A 131 3.70 -3.38 -11.06
N ALA A 132 3.10 -4.45 -11.54
CA ALA A 132 3.79 -5.47 -12.31
C ALA A 132 3.71 -5.22 -13.82
N ALA A 133 4.68 -5.75 -14.56
CA ALA A 133 4.80 -5.58 -16.01
C ALA A 133 3.72 -6.32 -16.83
N ASP A 134 2.88 -7.12 -16.19
CA ASP A 134 1.74 -7.79 -16.82
C ASP A 134 0.64 -6.82 -17.27
N VAL A 135 0.59 -5.63 -16.68
CA VAL A 135 -0.34 -4.55 -17.07
C VAL A 135 0.39 -3.39 -17.74
N PHE A 136 1.54 -3.02 -17.22
CA PHE A 136 2.36 -1.89 -17.68
C PHE A 136 3.77 -2.37 -17.99
N GLY A 137 4.14 -2.48 -19.26
CA GLY A 137 5.36 -3.13 -19.74
C GLY A 137 6.69 -2.55 -19.26
N ASP A 138 6.71 -1.38 -18.61
CA ASP A 138 7.88 -0.72 -18.04
C ASP A 138 8.03 -0.92 -16.52
N GLN A 139 7.31 -1.87 -15.96
CA GLN A 139 7.33 -2.21 -14.54
C GLN A 139 8.12 -3.50 -14.27
N GLY A 140 8.25 -3.87 -13.00
CA GLY A 140 8.93 -5.08 -12.60
C GLY A 140 8.23 -6.37 -13.04
N ALA A 141 8.99 -7.36 -13.49
CA ALA A 141 8.46 -8.67 -13.87
C ALA A 141 8.18 -9.53 -12.64
N ILE A 142 7.00 -10.16 -12.59
CA ILE A 142 6.61 -11.07 -11.51
C ILE A 142 7.53 -12.29 -11.51
N GLY A 143 8.07 -12.66 -10.34
CA GLY A 143 8.94 -13.82 -10.16
C GLY A 143 10.41 -13.59 -10.48
N GLU A 144 10.79 -12.41 -10.95
CA GLU A 144 12.18 -12.06 -11.29
C GLU A 144 12.95 -11.37 -10.17
N GLY A 145 12.45 -11.45 -8.95
CA GLY A 145 13.12 -10.96 -7.76
C GLY A 145 12.65 -9.59 -7.31
N THR A 146 13.31 -9.07 -6.27
CA THR A 146 12.98 -7.79 -5.66
C THR A 146 13.30 -6.62 -6.59
N LEU A 147 12.52 -5.56 -6.48
CA LEU A 147 12.78 -4.30 -7.19
C LEU A 147 13.70 -3.43 -6.33
N LEU A 148 14.92 -3.19 -6.77
CA LEU A 148 15.79 -2.18 -6.18
C LEU A 148 15.46 -0.83 -6.83
N ARG A 149 14.76 0.01 -6.08
CA ARG A 149 14.32 1.32 -6.55
C ARG A 149 15.43 2.33 -6.39
N PHE A 150 16.01 2.77 -7.49
CA PHE A 150 17.09 3.76 -7.52
C PHE A 150 16.61 5.20 -7.66
N TYR A 151 15.42 5.36 -8.20
CA TYR A 151 14.83 6.66 -8.49
C TYR A 151 13.31 6.62 -8.36
N ASP A 152 12.78 7.66 -7.77
CA ASP A 152 11.40 8.10 -7.90
C ASP A 152 11.32 9.65 -7.80
N PRO A 153 10.14 10.27 -8.01
CA PRO A 153 10.02 11.73 -7.98
C PRO A 153 10.40 12.41 -6.66
N GLY A 154 10.42 11.68 -5.55
CA GLY A 154 10.79 12.19 -4.21
C GLY A 154 12.17 11.75 -3.74
N HIS A 155 12.85 10.81 -4.47
CA HIS A 155 14.08 10.21 -3.98
C HIS A 155 15.02 9.79 -5.10
N ILE A 156 16.30 10.11 -4.94
CA ILE A 156 17.40 9.58 -5.76
C ILE A 156 18.35 8.86 -4.83
N MET A 157 18.51 7.55 -5.01
CA MET A 157 19.39 6.75 -4.16
C MET A 157 20.84 7.19 -4.28
N LEU A 158 21.50 7.39 -3.14
CA LEU A 158 22.92 7.74 -3.11
C LEU A 158 23.77 6.60 -3.70
N PRO A 159 24.85 6.91 -4.43
CA PRO A 159 25.68 5.90 -5.10
C PRO A 159 26.24 4.83 -4.15
N ASN A 160 26.70 5.22 -2.98
CA ASN A 160 27.22 4.29 -1.96
C ASN A 160 26.13 3.33 -1.43
N MET A 161 24.92 3.81 -1.24
CA MET A 161 23.80 2.96 -0.83
C MET A 161 23.39 2.00 -1.94
N LYS A 162 23.36 2.49 -3.19
CA LYS A 162 23.11 1.65 -4.35
C LYS A 162 24.14 0.51 -4.42
N ASP A 163 25.42 0.83 -4.34
CA ASP A 163 26.49 -0.16 -4.43
C ASP A 163 26.43 -1.16 -3.26
N PHE A 164 26.10 -0.70 -2.06
CA PHE A 164 25.89 -1.55 -0.89
C PHE A 164 24.74 -2.54 -1.13
N LEU A 165 23.58 -2.09 -1.60
CA LEU A 165 22.44 -2.97 -1.85
C LEU A 165 22.69 -3.98 -2.96
N LEU A 166 23.34 -3.55 -4.06
CA LEU A 166 23.71 -4.43 -5.16
C LEU A 166 24.66 -5.52 -4.70
N THR A 167 25.77 -5.15 -4.06
CA THR A 167 26.76 -6.11 -3.55
C THR A 167 26.10 -7.08 -2.54
N THR A 168 25.27 -6.57 -1.63
CA THR A 168 24.58 -7.42 -0.64
C THR A 168 23.65 -8.43 -1.34
N ALA A 169 22.89 -8.00 -2.35
CA ALA A 169 22.00 -8.89 -3.08
C ALA A 169 22.77 -9.96 -3.88
N GLU A 170 23.87 -9.59 -4.52
CA GLU A 170 24.74 -10.50 -5.26
C GLU A 170 25.39 -11.53 -4.34
N GLU A 171 25.99 -11.10 -3.22
CA GLU A 171 26.64 -11.98 -2.24
C GLU A 171 25.63 -12.93 -1.57
N ALA A 172 24.41 -12.48 -1.33
CA ALA A 172 23.33 -13.30 -0.77
C ALA A 172 22.62 -14.18 -1.80
N GLY A 173 22.97 -14.07 -3.09
CA GLY A 173 22.29 -14.80 -4.18
C GLY A 173 20.82 -14.41 -4.36
N ILE A 174 20.44 -13.18 -3.99
CA ILE A 174 19.09 -12.66 -4.10
C ILE A 174 18.87 -12.10 -5.50
N LYS A 175 17.88 -12.63 -6.20
CA LYS A 175 17.43 -12.06 -7.48
C LYS A 175 16.88 -10.66 -7.28
N PHE A 176 17.26 -9.74 -8.14
CA PHE A 176 16.75 -8.37 -8.13
C PHE A 176 16.60 -7.80 -9.55
N GLN A 177 15.86 -6.74 -9.65
CA GLN A 177 15.66 -5.96 -10.87
C GLN A 177 15.92 -4.48 -10.57
N TYR A 178 16.48 -3.77 -11.54
CA TYR A 178 16.59 -2.31 -11.47
C TYR A 178 15.22 -1.68 -11.67
N TYR A 179 14.89 -0.69 -10.83
CA TYR A 179 13.60 -0.06 -10.89
C TYR A 179 13.67 1.46 -10.73
N CYS A 180 13.00 2.15 -11.66
CA CYS A 180 12.75 3.58 -11.59
C CYS A 180 11.24 3.80 -11.51
N ALA A 181 10.76 4.28 -10.37
CA ALA A 181 9.33 4.45 -10.13
C ALA A 181 8.81 5.80 -10.64
N LYS A 182 7.52 5.83 -10.95
CA LYS A 182 6.79 7.06 -11.31
C LYS A 182 6.07 7.69 -10.11
N GLY A 183 5.88 6.93 -9.02
CA GLY A 183 5.33 7.39 -7.75
C GLY A 183 6.39 7.38 -6.66
N GLY A 184 6.20 8.18 -5.60
CA GLY A 184 7.10 8.25 -4.45
C GLY A 184 6.91 7.10 -3.46
N THR A 185 7.71 7.11 -2.40
CA THR A 185 7.57 6.28 -1.19
C THR A 185 8.02 7.07 0.02
N ASP A 186 7.87 6.49 1.20
CA ASP A 186 8.37 7.03 2.47
C ASP A 186 9.86 7.40 2.46
N ALA A 187 10.67 6.80 1.57
CA ALA A 187 12.08 7.17 1.40
C ALA A 187 12.26 8.65 0.99
N GLY A 188 11.30 9.23 0.29
CA GLY A 188 11.30 10.64 -0.06
C GLY A 188 11.28 11.59 1.15
N ALA A 189 10.68 11.17 2.27
CA ALA A 189 10.68 11.95 3.50
C ALA A 189 12.01 11.89 4.27
N ALA A 190 12.78 10.81 4.08
CA ALA A 190 14.08 10.63 4.72
C ALA A 190 15.25 11.21 3.93
N HIS A 191 15.02 11.52 2.66
CA HIS A 191 16.04 12.01 1.73
C HIS A 191 16.36 13.50 1.90
N LEU A 192 15.52 14.27 2.60
CA LEU A 192 15.60 15.73 2.76
C LEU A 192 16.61 16.15 3.83
#